data_52cc1ef821fb6cf5ec20928ff6794da0
#
_entry.id   52cc1ef821fb6cf5ec20928ff6794da0
#
_cell.length_a   1.000
_cell.length_b   1.000
_cell.length_c   1.000
_cell.angle_alpha   90.00
_cell.angle_beta   90.00
_cell.angle_gamma   90.00
#
_symmetry.space_group_name_H-M   'P 1'
#
loop_
_entity.id
_entity.type
_entity.pdbx_description
1 polymer ?
#
loop_
_entity_poly.entity_id
_entity_poly.type
_entity_poly.pdbx_seq_one_letter_code
_entity_poly.pdbx_strand_id
1 'polypeptide(L)'
;MLNQYAMPWAIKIVMALVIFIIGRWVVKIVVNLVKKLLARSGKMDEMLINFVASIVNAILLLFVIIASLDQLGVDTTSLVALIGAAGLAIGLALQGSMQNFAAGVMILVFKPFKSGDF
;
A
#
# COMPACT_ATOMS: atom_id res chain seq x y z
N MET A 1 -10.76 -32.26 -26.58
CA MET A 1 -10.06 -32.34 -25.31
C MET A 1 -9.19 -31.12 -25.01
N LEU A 2 -8.31 -30.75 -25.92
CA LEU A 2 -7.48 -29.59 -25.78
C LEU A 2 -8.31 -28.31 -25.56
N ASN A 3 -9.43 -28.18 -26.22
CA ASN A 3 -10.28 -27.01 -26.10
C ASN A 3 -10.92 -26.87 -24.73
N GLN A 4 -11.14 -28.01 -24.05
CA GLN A 4 -11.74 -27.97 -22.72
C GLN A 4 -10.75 -27.52 -21.64
N TYR A 5 -9.46 -27.79 -21.83
CA TYR A 5 -8.42 -27.43 -20.87
C TYR A 5 -7.69 -26.15 -21.28
N ALA A 6 -7.43 -25.99 -22.58
CA ALA A 6 -6.70 -24.84 -23.09
C ALA A 6 -7.52 -23.56 -23.04
N MET A 7 -8.82 -23.64 -23.40
CA MET A 7 -9.68 -22.46 -23.42
C MET A 7 -9.87 -21.83 -22.04
N PRO A 8 -10.23 -22.58 -20.97
CA PRO A 8 -10.35 -21.98 -19.64
C PRO A 8 -9.05 -21.39 -19.14
N TRP A 9 -7.91 -22.04 -19.43
CA TRP A 9 -6.61 -21.51 -19.04
C TRP A 9 -6.24 -20.27 -19.82
N ALA A 10 -6.52 -20.26 -21.11
CA ALA A 10 -6.27 -19.09 -21.95
C ALA A 10 -7.09 -17.89 -21.45
N ILE A 11 -8.35 -18.11 -21.13
CA ILE A 11 -9.21 -17.05 -20.59
C ILE A 11 -8.67 -16.56 -19.26
N LYS A 12 -8.25 -17.46 -18.37
CA LYS A 12 -7.69 -17.10 -17.08
C LYS A 12 -6.41 -16.26 -17.23
N ILE A 13 -5.54 -16.68 -18.13
CA ILE A 13 -4.29 -15.97 -18.38
C ILE A 13 -4.58 -14.58 -18.95
N VAL A 14 -5.48 -14.49 -19.91
CA VAL A 14 -5.85 -13.20 -20.50
C VAL A 14 -6.46 -12.28 -19.46
N MET A 15 -7.37 -12.81 -18.65
CA MET A 15 -7.99 -12.02 -17.58
C MET A 15 -6.96 -11.55 -16.55
N ALA A 16 -6.03 -12.41 -16.17
CA ALA A 16 -4.96 -12.06 -15.24
C ALA A 16 -4.07 -10.96 -15.82
N LEU A 17 -3.72 -11.06 -17.09
CA LEU A 17 -2.94 -10.04 -17.77
C LEU A 17 -3.69 -8.72 -17.85
N VAL A 18 -4.98 -8.77 -18.17
CA VAL A 18 -5.81 -7.56 -18.21
C VAL A 18 -5.87 -6.90 -16.84
N ILE A 19 -6.11 -7.69 -15.79
CA ILE A 19 -6.15 -7.19 -14.42
C ILE A 19 -4.81 -6.56 -14.05
N PHE A 20 -3.71 -7.23 -14.40
CA PHE A 20 -2.38 -6.72 -14.09
C PHE A 20 -2.09 -5.39 -14.80
N ILE A 21 -2.40 -5.32 -16.09
CA ILE A 21 -2.16 -4.11 -16.89
C ILE A 21 -3.02 -2.96 -16.38
N ILE A 22 -4.33 -3.20 -16.23
CA ILE A 22 -5.25 -2.18 -15.73
C ILE A 22 -4.88 -1.78 -14.31
N GLY A 23 -4.60 -2.76 -13.46
CA GLY A 23 -4.23 -2.51 -12.08
C GLY A 23 -2.96 -1.68 -11.97
N ARG A 24 -1.96 -2.01 -12.77
CA ARG A 24 -0.71 -1.25 -12.80
C ARG A 24 -0.94 0.19 -13.25
N TRP A 25 -1.79 0.37 -14.23
CA TRP A 25 -2.16 1.70 -14.71
C TRP A 25 -2.86 2.51 -13.62
N VAL A 26 -3.81 1.89 -12.92
CA VAL A 26 -4.51 2.51 -11.80
C VAL A 26 -3.52 2.87 -10.68
N VAL A 27 -2.61 1.96 -10.35
CA VAL A 27 -1.58 2.20 -9.34
C VAL A 27 -0.75 3.43 -9.72
N LYS A 28 -0.36 3.52 -10.98
CA LYS A 28 0.43 4.66 -11.47
C LYS A 28 -0.34 5.97 -11.31
N ILE A 29 -1.63 5.96 -11.63
CA ILE A 29 -2.49 7.14 -11.48
C ILE A 29 -2.60 7.53 -10.01
N VAL A 30 -2.85 6.57 -9.13
CA VAL A 30 -3.00 6.81 -7.69
C VAL A 30 -1.70 7.35 -7.10
N VAL A 31 -0.57 6.76 -7.45
CA VAL A 31 0.74 7.19 -6.96
C VAL A 31 1.03 8.64 -7.42
N ASN A 32 0.76 8.94 -8.69
CA ASN A 32 0.96 10.29 -9.20
C ASN A 32 0.06 11.30 -8.49
N LEU A 33 -1.19 10.89 -8.21
CA LEU A 33 -2.12 11.75 -7.47
C LEU A 33 -1.62 12.00 -6.06
N VAL A 34 -1.13 10.96 -5.37
CA VAL A 34 -0.57 11.09 -4.04
C VAL A 34 0.61 12.06 -4.04
N LYS A 35 1.51 11.90 -5.03
CA LYS A 35 2.65 12.81 -5.17
C LYS A 35 2.22 14.25 -5.34
N LYS A 36 1.22 14.47 -6.19
CA LYS A 36 0.71 15.83 -6.44
C LYS A 36 0.09 16.44 -5.20
N LEU A 37 -0.71 15.65 -4.46
CA LEU A 37 -1.36 16.13 -3.25
C LEU A 37 -0.33 16.48 -2.18
N LEU A 38 0.68 15.63 -2.01
CA LEU A 38 1.74 15.87 -1.04
C LEU A 38 2.59 17.08 -1.42
N ALA A 39 2.89 17.21 -2.72
CA ALA A 39 3.65 18.36 -3.21
C ALA A 39 2.88 19.66 -3.03
N ARG A 40 1.56 19.62 -3.19
CA ARG A 40 0.70 20.79 -3.03
C ARG A 40 0.68 21.31 -1.60
N SER A 41 0.87 20.43 -0.63
CA SER A 41 0.87 20.85 0.77
C SER A 41 2.04 21.79 1.09
N GLY A 42 3.12 21.70 0.31
CA GLY A 42 4.30 22.55 0.48
C GLY A 42 5.07 22.30 1.76
N LYS A 43 4.62 21.37 2.59
CA LYS A 43 5.21 21.10 3.90
C LYS A 43 6.12 19.88 3.91
N MET A 44 6.12 19.11 2.83
CA MET A 44 6.88 17.87 2.79
C MET A 44 8.07 17.99 1.87
N ASP A 45 9.19 17.43 2.32
CA ASP A 45 10.39 17.31 1.52
C ASP A 45 10.14 16.38 0.34
N GLU A 46 10.83 16.64 -0.76
CA GLU A 46 10.76 15.82 -1.95
C GLU A 46 11.13 14.36 -1.62
N MET A 47 12.15 14.16 -0.78
CA MET A 47 12.56 12.84 -0.36
C MET A 47 11.43 12.11 0.39
N LEU A 48 10.72 12.82 1.26
CA LEU A 48 9.61 12.24 2.02
C LEU A 48 8.43 11.90 1.10
N ILE A 49 8.14 12.76 0.13
CA ILE A 49 7.10 12.51 -0.87
C ILE A 49 7.42 11.24 -1.65
N ASN A 50 8.66 11.10 -2.10
CA ASN A 50 9.10 9.92 -2.85
C ASN A 50 9.01 8.67 -1.99
N PHE A 51 9.35 8.78 -0.70
CA PHE A 51 9.27 7.65 0.24
C PHE A 51 7.83 7.18 0.41
N VAL A 52 6.92 8.10 0.68
CA VAL A 52 5.49 7.78 0.83
C VAL A 52 4.93 7.19 -0.46
N ALA A 53 5.27 7.79 -1.60
CA ALA A 53 4.82 7.31 -2.90
C ALA A 53 5.33 5.89 -3.17
N SER A 54 6.56 5.58 -2.79
CA SER A 54 7.12 4.23 -2.95
C SER A 54 6.38 3.21 -2.11
N ILE A 55 6.02 3.56 -0.88
CA ILE A 55 5.26 2.68 0.00
C ILE A 55 3.87 2.41 -0.58
N VAL A 56 3.19 3.46 -1.01
CA VAL A 56 1.86 3.33 -1.62
C VAL A 56 1.95 2.47 -2.88
N ASN A 57 2.95 2.72 -3.71
CA ASN A 57 3.17 1.93 -4.93
C ASN A 57 3.37 0.45 -4.61
N ALA A 58 4.21 0.15 -3.63
CA ALA A 58 4.49 -1.24 -3.24
C ALA A 58 3.24 -1.94 -2.73
N ILE A 59 2.46 -1.29 -1.87
CA ILE A 59 1.24 -1.86 -1.30
C ILE A 59 0.21 -2.11 -2.40
N LEU A 60 -0.04 -1.12 -3.24
CA LEU A 60 -1.02 -1.25 -4.31
C LEU A 60 -0.60 -2.29 -5.34
N LEU A 61 0.70 -2.35 -5.64
CA LEU A 61 1.21 -3.33 -6.58
C LEU A 61 1.04 -4.76 -6.03
N LEU A 62 1.24 -4.95 -4.73
CA LEU A 62 0.98 -6.23 -4.09
C LEU A 62 -0.47 -6.67 -4.27
N PHE A 63 -1.42 -5.76 -4.08
CA PHE A 63 -2.83 -6.07 -4.29
C PHE A 63 -3.11 -6.46 -5.74
N VAL A 64 -2.50 -5.76 -6.68
CA VAL A 64 -2.66 -6.06 -8.12
C VAL A 64 -2.10 -7.45 -8.43
N ILE A 65 -0.93 -7.77 -7.91
CA ILE A 65 -0.31 -9.08 -8.12
C ILE A 65 -1.19 -10.18 -7.53
N ILE A 66 -1.69 -10.00 -6.33
CA ILE A 66 -2.57 -10.98 -5.68
C ILE A 66 -3.84 -11.18 -6.48
N ALA A 67 -4.46 -10.10 -6.94
CA ALA A 67 -5.67 -10.18 -7.76
C ALA A 67 -5.41 -10.93 -9.06
N SER A 68 -4.27 -10.70 -9.68
CA SER A 68 -3.89 -11.40 -10.91
C SER A 68 -3.68 -12.88 -10.67
N LEU A 69 -2.99 -13.23 -9.58
CA LEU A 69 -2.77 -14.64 -9.22
C LEU A 69 -4.08 -15.34 -8.88
N ASP A 70 -4.98 -14.64 -8.18
CA ASP A 70 -6.29 -15.19 -7.84
C ASP A 70 -7.07 -15.54 -9.11
N GLN A 71 -6.98 -14.68 -10.12
CA GLN A 71 -7.65 -14.92 -11.40
C GLN A 71 -7.07 -16.13 -12.13
N LEU A 72 -5.79 -16.42 -11.92
CA LEU A 72 -5.15 -17.61 -12.51
C LEU A 72 -5.56 -18.90 -11.81
N GLY A 73 -6.27 -18.81 -10.68
CA GLY A 73 -6.67 -19.96 -9.92
C GLY A 73 -5.67 -20.37 -8.85
N VAL A 74 -4.65 -19.55 -8.62
CA VAL A 74 -3.69 -19.78 -7.55
C VAL A 74 -4.38 -19.49 -6.21
N ASP A 75 -4.13 -20.37 -5.23
CA ASP A 75 -4.66 -20.13 -3.89
C ASP A 75 -3.88 -19.00 -3.24
N THR A 76 -4.51 -17.84 -3.14
CA THR A 76 -3.90 -16.64 -2.57
C THR A 76 -4.13 -16.49 -1.09
N THR A 77 -4.89 -17.41 -0.48
CA THR A 77 -5.21 -17.33 0.95
C THR A 77 -3.95 -17.30 1.80
N SER A 78 -3.00 -18.19 1.50
CA SER A 78 -1.72 -18.24 2.23
C SER A 78 -0.90 -16.97 2.02
N LEU A 79 -0.91 -16.42 0.81
CA LEU A 79 -0.20 -15.18 0.51
C LEU A 79 -0.78 -14.01 1.27
N VAL A 80 -2.11 -13.91 1.30
CA VAL A 80 -2.81 -12.85 2.03
C VAL A 80 -2.53 -12.97 3.53
N ALA A 81 -2.54 -14.21 4.06
CA ALA A 81 -2.24 -14.45 5.46
C ALA A 81 -0.80 -14.06 5.80
N LEU A 82 0.14 -14.38 4.91
CA LEU A 82 1.54 -14.04 5.11
C LEU A 82 1.75 -12.52 5.08
N ILE A 83 1.13 -11.85 4.13
CA ILE A 83 1.20 -10.40 4.01
C ILE A 83 0.55 -9.74 5.24
N GLY A 84 -0.57 -10.27 5.70
CA GLY A 84 -1.24 -9.79 6.90
C GLY A 84 -0.36 -9.95 8.14
N ALA A 85 0.29 -11.10 8.28
CA ALA A 85 1.22 -11.35 9.38
C ALA A 85 2.42 -10.41 9.34
N ALA A 86 2.98 -10.21 8.14
CA ALA A 86 4.09 -9.28 7.96
C ALA A 86 3.67 -7.85 8.29
N GLY A 87 2.48 -7.44 7.86
CA GLY A 87 1.93 -6.13 8.17
C GLY A 87 1.73 -5.93 9.66
N LEU A 88 1.22 -6.94 10.34
CA LEU A 88 1.05 -6.90 11.79
C LEU A 88 2.40 -6.79 12.49
N ALA A 89 3.39 -7.58 12.04
CA ALA A 89 4.74 -7.53 12.62
C ALA A 89 5.37 -6.14 12.45
N ILE A 90 5.24 -5.56 11.26
CA ILE A 90 5.74 -4.22 11.00
C ILE A 90 5.00 -3.19 11.87
N GLY A 91 3.67 -3.34 11.98
CA GLY A 91 2.87 -2.46 12.83
C GLY A 91 3.28 -2.50 14.28
N LEU A 92 3.51 -3.71 14.81
CA LEU A 92 3.99 -3.86 16.19
C LEU A 92 5.38 -3.28 16.38
N ALA A 93 6.25 -3.49 15.38
CA ALA A 93 7.61 -2.95 15.45
C ALA A 93 7.61 -1.42 15.45
N LEU A 94 6.69 -0.81 14.72
CA LEU A 94 6.59 0.64 14.63
C LEU A 94 5.72 1.26 15.73
N GLN A 95 5.06 0.42 16.53
CA GLN A 95 4.10 0.89 17.54
C GLN A 95 4.73 1.89 18.51
N GLY A 96 5.92 1.57 19.00
CA GLY A 96 6.63 2.47 19.92
C GLY A 96 6.92 3.82 19.30
N SER A 97 7.42 3.81 18.07
CA SER A 97 7.72 5.05 17.34
C SER A 97 6.47 5.87 17.09
N MET A 98 5.36 5.20 16.73
CA MET A 98 4.09 5.87 16.48
C MET A 98 3.53 6.48 17.76
N GLN A 99 3.63 5.77 18.89
CA GLN A 99 3.20 6.28 20.18
C GLN A 99 4.00 7.51 20.58
N ASN A 100 5.32 7.45 20.40
CA ASN A 100 6.19 8.58 20.71
C ASN A 100 5.87 9.79 19.83
N PHE A 101 5.61 9.54 18.56
CA PHE A 101 5.23 10.60 17.63
C PHE A 101 3.90 11.23 18.03
N ALA A 102 2.91 10.41 18.36
CA ALA A 102 1.59 10.88 18.76
C ALA A 102 1.68 11.69 20.05
N ALA A 103 2.46 11.21 21.03
CA ALA A 103 2.67 11.93 22.28
C ALA A 103 3.33 13.28 22.02
N GLY A 104 4.33 13.31 21.14
CA GLY A 104 5.01 14.56 20.78
C GLY A 104 4.07 15.54 20.12
N VAL A 105 3.23 15.07 19.21
CA VAL A 105 2.23 15.90 18.54
C VAL A 105 1.22 16.44 19.54
N MET A 106 0.77 15.61 20.48
CA MET A 106 -0.18 16.04 21.49
C MET A 106 0.42 17.13 22.39
N ILE A 107 1.68 16.98 22.78
CA ILE A 107 2.36 17.97 23.58
C ILE A 107 2.47 19.29 22.81
N LEU A 108 2.80 19.24 21.55
CA LEU A 108 2.93 20.43 20.70
C LEU A 108 1.60 21.11 20.44
N VAL A 109 0.54 20.31 20.22
CA VAL A 109 -0.78 20.85 19.90
C VAL A 109 -1.49 21.40 21.14
N PHE A 110 -1.50 20.62 22.22
CA PHE A 110 -2.22 20.99 23.42
C PHE A 110 -1.37 21.78 24.39
N LYS A 111 -0.06 21.63 24.33
CA LYS A 111 0.91 22.32 25.20
C LYS A 111 0.50 22.25 26.66
N PRO A 112 0.29 21.05 27.22
CA PRO A 112 -0.13 20.92 28.60
C PRO A 112 0.89 21.51 29.60
N PHE A 113 2.14 21.55 29.17
CA PHE A 113 3.22 22.13 29.99
C PHE A 113 3.67 23.45 29.38
N LYS A 114 2.72 24.29 29.13
CA LYS A 114 2.98 25.59 28.56
C LYS A 114 3.86 26.41 29.49
N SER A 115 4.84 27.06 28.92
CA SER A 115 5.72 27.94 29.69
C SER A 115 4.89 29.04 30.32
N GLY A 116 4.94 29.15 31.64
CA GLY A 116 4.17 30.16 32.36
C GLY A 116 2.91 29.65 33.01
N ASP A 117 2.54 28.40 32.76
CA ASP A 117 1.36 27.81 33.38
C ASP A 117 1.66 27.23 34.76
N PHE A 118 2.86 27.37 35.20
CA PHE A 118 3.31 26.87 36.50
C PHE A 118 3.59 27.97 37.46
#